data_19dc1ca3cb1dbe86127527c212cc4a1b
#
_entry.id   19dc1ca3cb1dbe86127527c212cc4a1b
#
_cell.length_a   1.000
_cell.length_b   1.000
_cell.length_c   1.000
_cell.angle_alpha   90.00
_cell.angle_beta   90.00
_cell.angle_gamma   90.00
#
_symmetry.space_group_name_H-M   'P 1'
#
loop_
_entity.id
_entity.type
_entity.pdbx_description
1 polymer ?
#
loop_
_entity_poly.entity_id
_entity_poly.type
_entity_poly.pdbx_seq_one_letter_code
_entity_poly.pdbx_strand_id
1 'polypeptide(L)'
;LGPMKEGQNMWQFYRHRFMRILPPFLIFMVLYSTLPMLWGQIDSATSVKDLSRIWLNFPTLAGHLWFMYPLISLYLFIPIVSPWISKASAKEERFFIVLFLVSTCMPYLNRVAGEVWGQCFWNEYHMLWYFSGYLGYLVLAHYIRVHLTWSRSKRLWGGGLLMVIGALWTIYSFYCQAVPGEILSTPVIEIGWAFCTINCVLLTAGTFLIFSTIKAPSAPRWVTEMSKLSYGMYLMHIFWLGLWAALFKHNLALPTVMAIPCIAVCTFISSLIATKIISLIPGSKWVIG
;
A
#
# COMPACT_ATOMS: atom_id res chain seq x y z
N LEU A 1 -7.09 -9.10 -2.45
CA LEU A 1 -6.98 -10.15 -1.44
C LEU A 1 -8.37 -10.67 -1.10
N GLY A 2 -8.56 -11.97 -1.07
CA GLY A 2 -9.82 -12.61 -0.71
C GLY A 2 -9.56 -13.80 0.22
N PRO A 3 -10.58 -14.29 0.93
CA PRO A 3 -10.46 -15.43 1.81
C PRO A 3 -9.99 -16.68 1.02
N MET A 4 -9.46 -17.63 1.73
CA MET A 4 -9.09 -18.93 1.17
C MET A 4 -10.36 -19.62 0.64
N LYS A 5 -10.26 -20.29 -0.51
CA LYS A 5 -11.38 -21.03 -1.07
C LYS A 5 -11.71 -22.24 -0.20
N GLU A 6 -12.98 -22.60 -0.16
CA GLU A 6 -13.41 -23.80 0.53
C GLU A 6 -12.70 -25.04 -0.02
N GLY A 7 -12.19 -25.90 0.86
CA GLY A 7 -11.40 -27.09 0.48
C GLY A 7 -9.94 -26.81 0.02
N GLN A 8 -9.52 -25.56 -0.05
CA GLN A 8 -8.13 -25.26 -0.42
C GLN A 8 -7.18 -25.54 0.77
N ASN A 9 -6.10 -26.30 0.50
CA ASN A 9 -5.04 -26.53 1.49
C ASN A 9 -4.22 -25.24 1.71
N MET A 10 -3.88 -24.94 2.96
CA MET A 10 -3.06 -23.80 3.38
C MET A 10 -1.72 -23.74 2.64
N TRP A 11 -1.02 -24.87 2.47
CA TRP A 11 0.25 -24.94 1.76
C TRP A 11 0.12 -24.64 0.27
N GLN A 12 -0.97 -25.10 -0.37
CA GLN A 12 -1.27 -24.75 -1.76
C GLN A 12 -1.54 -23.26 -1.92
N PHE A 13 -2.25 -22.67 -0.95
CA PHE A 13 -2.48 -21.21 -0.91
C PHE A 13 -1.15 -20.45 -0.84
N TYR A 14 -0.28 -20.79 0.11
CA TYR A 14 1.02 -20.14 0.28
C TYR A 14 1.91 -20.32 -0.93
N ARG A 15 2.06 -21.55 -1.41
CA ARG A 15 2.88 -21.82 -2.60
C ARG A 15 2.43 -20.97 -3.79
N HIS A 16 1.13 -20.91 -4.06
CA HIS A 16 0.60 -20.14 -5.19
C HIS A 16 0.88 -18.63 -5.05
N ARG A 17 0.78 -18.09 -3.85
CA ARG A 17 1.00 -16.65 -3.59
C ARG A 17 2.49 -16.31 -3.55
N PHE A 18 3.27 -17.04 -2.79
CA PHE A 18 4.68 -16.73 -2.60
C PHE A 18 5.55 -17.00 -3.82
N MET A 19 5.27 -18.06 -4.59
CA MET A 19 5.96 -18.29 -5.85
C MET A 19 5.73 -17.19 -6.90
N ARG A 20 4.67 -16.42 -6.73
CA ARG A 20 4.40 -15.28 -7.61
C ARG A 20 5.11 -14.00 -7.16
N ILE A 21 5.22 -13.77 -5.83
CA ILE A 21 5.71 -12.46 -5.34
C ILE A 21 7.16 -12.50 -4.89
N LEU A 22 7.64 -13.59 -4.27
CA LEU A 22 8.99 -13.61 -3.71
C LEU A 22 10.12 -13.60 -4.74
N PRO A 23 10.08 -14.38 -5.84
CA PRO A 23 11.17 -14.36 -6.81
C PRO A 23 11.38 -12.97 -7.43
N PRO A 24 10.37 -12.28 -7.97
CA PRO A 24 10.55 -10.92 -8.46
C PRO A 24 11.02 -9.95 -7.38
N PHE A 25 10.48 -10.06 -6.18
CA PHE A 25 10.89 -9.22 -5.05
C PHE A 25 12.38 -9.35 -4.77
N LEU A 26 12.90 -10.58 -4.65
CA LEU A 26 14.32 -10.84 -4.40
C LEU A 26 15.21 -10.35 -5.56
N ILE A 27 14.78 -10.54 -6.81
CA ILE A 27 15.49 -10.02 -7.97
C ILE A 27 15.62 -8.50 -7.88
N PHE A 28 14.52 -7.79 -7.59
CA PHE A 28 14.57 -6.34 -7.46
C PHE A 28 15.35 -5.86 -6.23
N MET A 29 15.35 -6.62 -5.13
CA MET A 29 16.23 -6.31 -4.00
C MET A 29 17.71 -6.37 -4.41
N VAL A 30 18.13 -7.37 -5.19
CA VAL A 30 19.49 -7.45 -5.73
C VAL A 30 19.77 -6.28 -6.69
N LEU A 31 18.84 -5.97 -7.60
CA LEU A 31 18.99 -4.87 -8.53
C LEU A 31 19.15 -3.51 -7.80
N TYR A 32 18.34 -3.23 -6.81
CA TYR A 32 18.44 -2.00 -6.01
C TYR A 32 19.67 -1.95 -5.10
N SER A 33 20.23 -3.10 -4.72
CA SER A 33 21.49 -3.15 -3.98
C SER A 33 22.72 -2.91 -4.86
N THR A 34 22.62 -3.16 -6.18
CA THR A 34 23.80 -3.18 -7.07
C THR A 34 23.78 -2.09 -8.15
N LEU A 35 22.67 -1.93 -8.87
CA LEU A 35 22.63 -0.99 -10.01
C LEU A 35 22.93 0.46 -9.63
N PRO A 36 22.45 1.01 -8.48
CA PRO A 36 22.75 2.40 -8.14
C PRO A 36 24.25 2.71 -7.96
N MET A 37 25.07 1.68 -7.72
CA MET A 37 26.52 1.83 -7.68
C MET A 37 27.11 2.20 -9.06
N LEU A 38 26.50 1.74 -10.16
CA LEU A 38 27.00 1.98 -11.51
C LEU A 38 26.97 3.46 -11.93
N TRP A 39 26.07 4.24 -11.32
CA TRP A 39 25.95 5.69 -11.55
C TRP A 39 26.23 6.52 -10.29
N GLY A 40 26.92 5.93 -9.32
CA GLY A 40 27.48 6.65 -8.18
C GLY A 40 26.48 7.11 -7.12
N GLN A 41 25.27 6.54 -7.06
CA GLN A 41 24.30 6.86 -6.02
C GLN A 41 24.60 6.19 -4.67
N ILE A 42 25.29 5.06 -4.71
CA ILE A 42 25.82 4.36 -3.52
C ILE A 42 27.27 3.95 -3.79
N ASP A 43 28.03 3.81 -2.72
CA ASP A 43 29.39 3.25 -2.78
C ASP A 43 29.38 1.71 -2.71
N SER A 44 30.52 1.10 -2.95
CA SER A 44 30.68 -0.36 -2.90
C SER A 44 30.42 -0.93 -1.49
N ALA A 45 30.76 -0.20 -0.44
CA ALA A 45 30.54 -0.61 0.93
C ALA A 45 29.03 -0.70 1.25
N THR A 46 28.26 0.29 0.84
CA THR A 46 26.79 0.30 0.95
C THR A 46 26.17 -0.83 0.12
N SER A 47 26.63 -1.05 -1.12
CA SER A 47 26.15 -2.17 -1.94
C SER A 47 26.35 -3.53 -1.26
N VAL A 48 27.56 -3.79 -0.75
CA VAL A 48 27.87 -5.04 -0.01
C VAL A 48 27.02 -5.16 1.26
N LYS A 49 26.86 -4.07 2.00
CA LYS A 49 25.99 -4.04 3.19
C LYS A 49 24.54 -4.39 2.84
N ASP A 50 23.97 -3.78 1.81
CA ASP A 50 22.61 -4.04 1.37
C ASP A 50 22.43 -5.51 0.93
N LEU A 51 23.37 -6.05 0.14
CA LEU A 51 23.36 -7.45 -0.27
C LEU A 51 23.47 -8.41 0.92
N SER A 52 24.34 -8.13 1.90
CA SER A 52 24.48 -8.98 3.11
C SER A 52 23.21 -9.01 3.98
N ARG A 53 22.38 -7.98 3.88
CA ARG A 53 21.15 -7.82 4.65
C ARG A 53 19.86 -8.11 3.86
N ILE A 54 19.97 -8.62 2.65
CA ILE A 54 18.85 -8.84 1.72
C ILE A 54 17.72 -9.72 2.30
N TRP A 55 18.05 -10.61 3.21
CA TRP A 55 17.08 -11.46 3.90
C TRP A 55 16.44 -10.79 5.12
N LEU A 56 16.99 -9.67 5.57
CA LEU A 56 16.57 -8.98 6.80
C LEU A 56 15.76 -7.72 6.50
N ASN A 57 16.15 -6.97 5.46
CA ASN A 57 15.50 -5.69 5.14
C ASN A 57 15.73 -5.29 3.68
N PHE A 58 14.96 -4.32 3.20
CA PHE A 58 15.10 -3.75 1.87
C PHE A 58 16.36 -2.88 1.75
N PRO A 59 16.92 -2.72 0.51
CA PRO A 59 18.09 -1.90 0.25
C PRO A 59 17.89 -0.42 0.58
N THR A 60 18.97 0.28 0.86
CA THR A 60 19.00 1.69 1.31
C THR A 60 18.21 2.63 0.38
N LEU A 61 18.30 2.46 -0.95
CA LEU A 61 17.59 3.29 -1.93
C LEU A 61 16.22 2.73 -2.36
N ALA A 62 15.80 1.60 -1.79
CA ALA A 62 14.56 0.93 -2.17
C ALA A 62 13.48 1.00 -1.08
N GLY A 63 13.37 2.15 -0.42
CA GLY A 63 12.40 2.36 0.66
C GLY A 63 10.97 1.96 0.31
N HIS A 64 10.53 2.12 -0.96
CA HIS A 64 9.21 1.70 -1.42
C HIS A 64 8.93 0.19 -1.26
N LEU A 65 9.96 -0.64 -1.21
CA LEU A 65 9.82 -2.10 -1.01
C LEU A 65 9.34 -2.49 0.39
N TRP A 66 9.29 -1.54 1.34
CA TRP A 66 8.74 -1.78 2.67
C TRP A 66 7.33 -2.41 2.63
N PHE A 67 6.50 -2.05 1.64
CA PHE A 67 5.13 -2.55 1.50
C PHE A 67 5.06 -4.06 1.26
N MET A 68 6.12 -4.67 0.75
CA MET A 68 6.16 -6.13 0.55
C MET A 68 6.04 -6.90 1.87
N TYR A 69 6.58 -6.37 2.97
CA TYR A 69 6.53 -7.03 4.28
C TYR A 69 5.11 -7.10 4.86
N PRO A 70 4.33 -5.99 4.93
CA PRO A 70 2.91 -6.09 5.27
C PRO A 70 2.10 -6.98 4.33
N LEU A 71 2.40 -6.98 3.03
CA LEU A 71 1.72 -7.84 2.06
C LEU A 71 2.00 -9.32 2.33
N ILE A 72 3.26 -9.69 2.62
CA ILE A 72 3.65 -11.05 3.01
C ILE A 72 2.95 -11.43 4.32
N SER A 73 2.97 -10.56 5.32
CA SER A 73 2.27 -10.76 6.60
C SER A 73 0.78 -11.02 6.41
N LEU A 74 0.10 -10.25 5.56
CA LEU A 74 -1.31 -10.48 5.23
C LEU A 74 -1.52 -11.84 4.56
N TYR A 75 -0.66 -12.24 3.61
CA TYR A 75 -0.77 -13.56 2.99
C TYR A 75 -0.59 -14.69 3.99
N LEU A 76 0.33 -14.54 4.96
CA LEU A 76 0.49 -15.51 6.05
C LEU A 76 -0.76 -15.57 6.94
N PHE A 77 -1.43 -14.44 7.15
CA PHE A 77 -2.57 -14.36 8.06
C PHE A 77 -3.92 -14.75 7.42
N ILE A 78 -4.07 -14.61 6.09
CA ILE A 78 -5.33 -14.92 5.39
C ILE A 78 -5.86 -16.33 5.69
N PRO A 79 -5.09 -17.43 5.66
CA PRO A 79 -5.61 -18.74 5.99
C PRO A 79 -6.10 -18.87 7.43
N ILE A 80 -5.52 -18.11 8.36
CA ILE A 80 -5.90 -18.11 9.78
C ILE A 80 -7.25 -17.40 9.96
N VAL A 81 -7.47 -16.27 9.28
CA VAL A 81 -8.69 -15.46 9.41
C VAL A 81 -9.83 -15.96 8.52
N SER A 82 -9.53 -16.69 7.43
CA SER A 82 -10.54 -17.16 6.48
C SER A 82 -11.65 -17.99 7.10
N PRO A 83 -11.42 -18.95 8.02
CA PRO A 83 -12.47 -19.72 8.67
C PRO A 83 -13.42 -18.86 9.52
N TRP A 84 -12.88 -17.81 10.15
CA TRP A 84 -13.70 -16.85 10.89
C TRP A 84 -14.57 -16.03 9.95
N ILE A 85 -13.95 -15.35 8.96
CA ILE A 85 -14.66 -14.42 8.07
C ILE A 85 -15.70 -15.12 7.19
N SER A 86 -15.49 -16.41 6.87
CA SER A 86 -16.47 -17.19 6.09
C SER A 86 -17.74 -17.53 6.88
N LYS A 87 -17.70 -17.49 8.22
CA LYS A 87 -18.81 -17.83 9.13
C LYS A 87 -19.31 -16.62 9.92
N ALA A 88 -18.55 -15.52 9.93
CA ALA A 88 -18.86 -14.34 10.71
C ALA A 88 -20.18 -13.69 10.26
N SER A 89 -20.99 -13.35 11.23
CA SER A 89 -22.20 -12.57 11.00
C SER A 89 -21.89 -11.10 10.72
N ALA A 90 -22.82 -10.40 10.08
CA ALA A 90 -22.69 -8.95 9.88
C ALA A 90 -22.50 -8.16 11.19
N LYS A 91 -22.93 -8.69 12.33
CA LYS A 91 -22.74 -8.04 13.65
C LYS A 91 -21.30 -8.18 14.13
N GLU A 92 -20.72 -9.37 13.98
CA GLU A 92 -19.34 -9.65 14.38
C GLU A 92 -18.34 -8.86 13.53
N GLU A 93 -18.52 -8.82 12.20
CA GLU A 93 -17.68 -8.00 11.35
C GLU A 93 -17.83 -6.50 11.66
N ARG A 94 -19.05 -6.01 11.91
CA ARG A 94 -19.24 -4.61 12.35
C ARG A 94 -18.53 -4.29 13.65
N PHE A 95 -18.60 -5.20 14.62
CA PHE A 95 -17.90 -5.04 15.88
C PHE A 95 -16.39 -4.90 15.65
N PHE A 96 -15.80 -5.80 14.86
CA PHE A 96 -14.39 -5.71 14.47
C PHE A 96 -14.08 -4.38 13.78
N ILE A 97 -14.91 -3.97 12.80
CA ILE A 97 -14.70 -2.74 12.03
C ILE A 97 -14.77 -1.49 12.93
N VAL A 98 -15.70 -1.45 13.90
CA VAL A 98 -15.77 -0.32 14.85
C VAL A 98 -14.50 -0.23 15.67
N LEU A 99 -13.97 -1.33 16.20
CA LEU A 99 -12.72 -1.35 16.94
C LEU A 99 -11.52 -0.97 16.04
N PHE A 100 -11.52 -1.45 14.80
CA PHE A 100 -10.54 -1.02 13.79
C PHE A 100 -10.59 0.49 13.54
N LEU A 101 -11.78 1.08 13.31
CA LEU A 101 -11.92 2.51 13.10
C LEU A 101 -11.44 3.32 14.32
N VAL A 102 -11.77 2.89 15.53
CA VAL A 102 -11.27 3.52 16.75
C VAL A 102 -9.74 3.42 16.83
N SER A 103 -9.17 2.25 16.53
CA SER A 103 -7.71 2.08 16.53
C SER A 103 -7.00 3.00 15.54
N THR A 104 -7.62 3.32 14.40
CA THR A 104 -7.05 4.24 13.40
C THR A 104 -7.09 5.72 13.81
N CYS A 105 -7.82 6.05 14.87
CA CYS A 105 -7.79 7.39 15.49
C CYS A 105 -6.62 7.57 16.47
N MET A 106 -6.00 6.47 16.92
CA MET A 106 -4.95 6.50 17.94
C MET A 106 -3.76 7.37 17.56
N PRO A 107 -3.24 7.38 16.31
CA PRO A 107 -2.12 8.26 15.96
C PRO A 107 -2.41 9.75 16.18
N TYR A 108 -3.65 10.17 15.98
CA TYR A 108 -4.07 11.55 16.26
C TYR A 108 -4.30 11.79 17.76
N LEU A 109 -4.90 10.81 18.44
CA LEU A 109 -5.13 10.90 19.88
C LEU A 109 -3.81 11.00 20.66
N ASN A 110 -2.82 10.19 20.29
CA ASN A 110 -1.49 10.20 20.92
C ASN A 110 -0.78 11.55 20.78
N ARG A 111 -1.03 12.32 19.73
CA ARG A 111 -0.46 13.67 19.58
C ARG A 111 -1.04 14.67 20.55
N VAL A 112 -2.29 14.48 20.96
CA VAL A 112 -2.99 15.42 21.86
C VAL A 112 -2.88 14.99 23.33
N ALA A 113 -3.00 13.68 23.58
CA ALA A 113 -3.10 13.12 24.93
C ALA A 113 -1.82 12.37 25.38
N GLY A 114 -0.83 12.20 24.50
CA GLY A 114 0.33 11.35 24.78
C GLY A 114 0.01 9.87 24.76
N GLU A 115 0.68 9.08 25.57
CA GLU A 115 0.46 7.65 25.71
C GLU A 115 -0.92 7.35 26.29
N VAL A 116 -1.69 6.49 25.63
CA VAL A 116 -3.07 6.14 26.03
C VAL A 116 -3.30 4.65 26.00
N TRP A 117 -4.26 4.19 26.78
CA TRP A 117 -4.78 2.82 26.79
C TRP A 117 -3.69 1.74 26.93
N GLY A 118 -2.78 1.95 27.87
CA GLY A 118 -1.73 1.01 28.20
C GLY A 118 -0.47 1.11 27.37
N GLN A 119 -0.37 2.09 26.48
CA GLN A 119 0.91 2.43 25.87
C GLN A 119 1.88 2.90 26.95
N CYS A 120 3.11 2.44 26.87
CA CYS A 120 4.21 2.86 27.73
C CYS A 120 5.52 2.39 27.10
N PHE A 121 6.64 2.77 27.72
CA PHE A 121 7.98 2.40 27.29
C PHE A 121 8.19 0.86 27.15
N TRP A 122 7.46 0.03 27.96
CA TRP A 122 7.49 -1.43 27.87
C TRP A 122 6.54 -2.00 26.78
N ASN A 123 5.52 -1.25 26.41
CA ASN A 123 4.51 -1.66 25.49
C ASN A 123 4.13 -0.48 24.58
N GLU A 124 4.69 -0.45 23.40
CA GLU A 124 4.38 0.58 22.39
C GLU A 124 2.97 0.42 21.80
N TYR A 125 2.26 -0.64 22.19
CA TYR A 125 0.95 -0.98 21.66
C TYR A 125 -0.14 -0.55 22.62
N HIS A 126 -1.21 0.00 22.07
CA HIS A 126 -2.41 0.31 22.83
C HIS A 126 -3.37 -0.91 22.92
N MET A 127 -4.39 -0.80 23.77
CA MET A 127 -5.39 -1.85 24.03
C MET A 127 -6.03 -2.45 22.75
N LEU A 128 -6.18 -1.68 21.68
CA LEU A 128 -6.79 -2.12 20.42
C LEU A 128 -5.79 -2.61 19.37
N TRP A 129 -4.58 -2.94 19.75
CA TRP A 129 -3.52 -3.36 18.82
C TRP A 129 -3.96 -4.47 17.85
N TYR A 130 -4.63 -5.51 18.35
CA TYR A 130 -5.09 -6.64 17.52
C TYR A 130 -6.17 -6.30 16.51
N PHE A 131 -6.81 -5.15 16.65
CA PHE A 131 -7.79 -4.62 15.71
C PHE A 131 -7.20 -3.58 14.76
N SER A 132 -5.93 -3.22 14.94
CA SER A 132 -5.23 -2.24 14.11
C SER A 132 -4.58 -2.87 12.88
N GLY A 133 -4.03 -2.02 12.01
CA GLY A 133 -3.24 -2.45 10.86
C GLY A 133 -4.06 -2.86 9.64
N TYR A 134 -3.37 -3.46 8.67
CA TYR A 134 -3.93 -3.74 7.33
C TYR A 134 -5.03 -4.80 7.32
N LEU A 135 -5.13 -5.65 8.35
CA LEU A 135 -6.20 -6.64 8.45
C LEU A 135 -7.58 -5.98 8.48
N GLY A 136 -7.70 -4.82 9.13
CA GLY A 136 -8.95 -4.07 9.19
C GLY A 136 -9.53 -3.72 7.82
N TYR A 137 -8.67 -3.41 6.86
CA TYR A 137 -9.10 -3.16 5.49
C TYR A 137 -9.67 -4.40 4.79
N LEU A 138 -9.14 -5.59 5.09
CA LEU A 138 -9.67 -6.85 4.53
C LEU A 138 -11.07 -7.14 5.06
N VAL A 139 -11.28 -6.99 6.37
CA VAL A 139 -12.59 -7.18 7.01
C VAL A 139 -13.58 -6.14 6.50
N LEU A 140 -13.18 -4.86 6.43
CA LEU A 140 -14.00 -3.78 5.89
C LEU A 140 -14.42 -4.03 4.43
N ALA A 141 -13.49 -4.46 3.59
CA ALA A 141 -13.77 -4.78 2.20
C ALA A 141 -14.73 -6.00 2.07
N HIS A 142 -14.56 -7.01 2.91
CA HIS A 142 -15.46 -8.16 2.96
C HIS A 142 -16.86 -7.73 3.39
N TYR A 143 -16.99 -6.95 4.45
CA TYR A 143 -18.27 -6.41 4.91
C TYR A 143 -19.01 -5.61 3.83
N ILE A 144 -18.31 -4.70 3.15
CA ILE A 144 -18.91 -3.89 2.08
C ILE A 144 -19.40 -4.77 0.92
N ARG A 145 -18.69 -5.84 0.64
CA ARG A 145 -19.03 -6.75 -0.46
C ARG A 145 -20.17 -7.71 -0.12
N VAL A 146 -20.18 -8.25 1.09
CA VAL A 146 -21.05 -9.38 1.46
C VAL A 146 -22.26 -8.91 2.26
N HIS A 147 -22.08 -8.02 3.22
CA HIS A 147 -23.10 -7.65 4.19
C HIS A 147 -23.77 -6.31 3.95
N LEU A 148 -23.12 -5.40 3.17
CA LEU A 148 -23.66 -4.06 2.97
C LEU A 148 -24.80 -4.05 1.93
N THR A 149 -26.02 -3.76 2.38
CA THR A 149 -27.24 -3.73 1.54
C THR A 149 -27.58 -2.36 0.94
N TRP A 150 -26.65 -1.41 0.98
CA TRP A 150 -26.88 -0.05 0.46
C TRP A 150 -27.17 -0.07 -1.03
N SER A 151 -28.17 0.75 -1.43
CA SER A 151 -28.46 1.01 -2.84
C SER A 151 -27.27 1.67 -3.55
N ARG A 152 -27.23 1.60 -4.89
CA ARG A 152 -26.17 2.22 -5.70
C ARG A 152 -26.01 3.70 -5.36
N SER A 153 -27.11 4.44 -5.25
CA SER A 153 -27.08 5.86 -4.90
C SER A 153 -26.47 6.11 -3.53
N LYS A 154 -26.88 5.33 -2.50
CA LYS A 154 -26.29 5.46 -1.16
C LYS A 154 -24.79 5.14 -1.15
N ARG A 155 -24.32 4.15 -1.94
CA ARG A 155 -22.89 3.84 -2.07
C ARG A 155 -22.11 4.97 -2.75
N LEU A 156 -22.67 5.59 -3.79
CA LEU A 156 -22.03 6.71 -4.50
C LEU A 156 -21.93 7.95 -3.61
N TRP A 157 -23.06 8.39 -3.02
CA TRP A 157 -23.07 9.57 -2.16
C TRP A 157 -22.29 9.36 -0.88
N GLY A 158 -22.49 8.23 -0.19
CA GLY A 158 -21.74 7.89 1.03
C GLY A 158 -20.25 7.73 0.74
N GLY A 159 -19.90 7.08 -0.37
CA GLY A 159 -18.51 6.94 -0.78
C GLY A 159 -17.87 8.28 -1.12
N GLY A 160 -18.55 9.14 -1.88
CA GLY A 160 -18.11 10.49 -2.18
C GLY A 160 -17.89 11.34 -0.91
N LEU A 161 -18.84 11.30 0.02
CA LEU A 161 -18.74 12.01 1.29
C LEU A 161 -17.52 11.54 2.11
N LEU A 162 -17.32 10.23 2.24
CA LEU A 162 -16.16 9.68 2.96
C LEU A 162 -14.85 10.10 2.30
N MET A 163 -14.76 10.10 0.96
CA MET A 163 -13.58 10.56 0.24
C MET A 163 -13.30 12.05 0.49
N VAL A 164 -14.33 12.89 0.44
CA VAL A 164 -14.18 14.33 0.71
C VAL A 164 -13.71 14.57 2.14
N ILE A 165 -14.34 13.94 3.13
CA ILE A 165 -13.94 14.08 4.54
C ILE A 165 -12.50 13.61 4.74
N GLY A 166 -12.14 12.42 4.21
CA GLY A 166 -10.79 11.88 4.33
C GLY A 166 -9.74 12.77 3.65
N ALA A 167 -10.05 13.30 2.46
CA ALA A 167 -9.16 14.21 1.73
C ALA A 167 -8.97 15.54 2.48
N LEU A 168 -10.06 16.16 2.95
CA LEU A 168 -9.99 17.41 3.72
C LEU A 168 -9.20 17.21 5.02
N TRP A 169 -9.40 16.08 5.71
CA TRP A 169 -8.63 15.76 6.91
C TRP A 169 -7.15 15.59 6.60
N THR A 170 -6.80 14.87 5.53
CA THR A 170 -5.40 14.72 5.09
C THR A 170 -4.76 16.08 4.80
N ILE A 171 -5.43 16.93 4.00
CA ILE A 171 -4.96 18.27 3.65
C ILE A 171 -4.79 19.13 4.92
N TYR A 172 -5.79 19.13 5.80
CA TYR A 172 -5.74 19.89 7.04
C TYR A 172 -4.63 19.40 7.98
N SER A 173 -4.48 18.08 8.16
CA SER A 173 -3.40 17.49 8.95
C SER A 173 -2.03 17.90 8.43
N PHE A 174 -1.85 17.91 7.13
CA PHE A 174 -0.60 18.34 6.50
C PHE A 174 -0.38 19.84 6.67
N TYR A 175 -1.41 20.66 6.43
CA TYR A 175 -1.35 22.12 6.58
C TYR A 175 -0.97 22.54 8.00
N CYS A 176 -1.54 21.90 9.01
CA CYS A 176 -1.24 22.20 10.41
C CYS A 176 0.20 21.85 10.83
N GLN A 177 0.89 21.02 10.05
CA GLN A 177 2.25 20.56 10.36
C GLN A 177 3.31 21.23 9.49
N ALA A 178 2.92 21.68 8.29
CA ALA A 178 3.85 22.30 7.36
C ALA A 178 4.23 23.70 7.87
N VAL A 179 5.52 23.87 8.20
CA VAL A 179 6.10 25.17 8.53
C VAL A 179 6.88 25.67 7.31
N PRO A 180 6.50 26.82 6.73
CA PRO A 180 7.18 27.35 5.57
C PRO A 180 8.68 27.59 5.87
N GLY A 181 9.53 27.00 5.01
CA GLY A 181 10.99 27.15 5.14
C GLY A 181 11.66 26.10 6.04
N GLU A 182 10.92 25.26 6.74
CA GLU A 182 11.46 24.16 7.55
C GLU A 182 11.32 22.82 6.86
N ILE A 183 12.35 21.98 6.97
CA ILE A 183 12.30 20.56 6.57
C ILE A 183 11.83 19.78 7.79
N LEU A 184 10.56 19.44 7.81
CA LEU A 184 9.97 18.64 8.88
C LEU A 184 10.50 17.20 8.83
N SER A 185 10.65 16.59 10.01
CA SER A 185 11.00 15.17 10.08
C SER A 185 9.88 14.30 9.49
N THR A 186 10.25 13.25 8.79
CA THR A 186 9.32 12.31 8.13
C THR A 186 8.20 11.83 9.06
N PRO A 187 8.45 11.37 10.30
CA PRO A 187 7.38 10.94 11.21
C PRO A 187 6.35 12.01 11.56
N VAL A 188 6.73 13.27 11.54
CA VAL A 188 5.80 14.37 11.83
C VAL A 188 4.85 14.60 10.67
N ILE A 189 5.35 14.54 9.44
CA ILE A 189 4.55 14.77 8.22
C ILE A 189 3.68 13.56 7.90
N GLU A 190 4.20 12.35 8.10
CA GLU A 190 3.58 11.10 7.64
C GLU A 190 2.23 10.79 8.28
N ILE A 191 1.88 11.37 9.42
CA ILE A 191 0.55 11.15 10.01
C ILE A 191 -0.58 11.55 9.05
N GLY A 192 -0.34 12.56 8.20
CA GLY A 192 -1.32 13.04 7.22
C GLY A 192 -1.69 11.99 6.17
N TRP A 193 -0.81 11.01 5.93
CA TRP A 193 -1.03 9.94 4.94
C TRP A 193 -0.63 8.53 5.44
N ALA A 194 -0.41 8.37 6.73
CA ALA A 194 -0.13 7.05 7.29
C ALA A 194 -1.30 6.08 7.00
N PHE A 195 -0.98 4.91 6.45
CA PHE A 195 -1.96 4.02 5.84
C PHE A 195 -3.03 3.47 6.81
N CYS A 196 -2.74 3.44 8.09
CA CYS A 196 -3.66 2.96 9.13
C CYS A 196 -4.18 4.11 10.02
N THR A 197 -4.36 5.31 9.45
CA THR A 197 -5.03 6.44 10.09
C THR A 197 -6.45 6.62 9.57
N ILE A 198 -7.32 7.21 10.37
CA ILE A 198 -8.74 7.34 10.08
C ILE A 198 -9.03 8.03 8.74
N ASN A 199 -8.29 9.09 8.41
CA ASN A 199 -8.44 9.80 7.13
C ASN A 199 -8.14 8.89 5.94
N CYS A 200 -7.08 8.07 5.98
CA CYS A 200 -6.74 7.11 4.93
C CYS A 200 -7.78 5.99 4.84
N VAL A 201 -8.32 5.54 5.97
CA VAL A 201 -9.41 4.56 6.00
C VAL A 201 -10.68 5.13 5.36
N LEU A 202 -11.04 6.39 5.65
CA LEU A 202 -12.19 7.05 5.03
C LEU A 202 -12.03 7.17 3.52
N LEU A 203 -10.85 7.60 3.04
CA LEU A 203 -10.54 7.65 1.60
C LEU A 203 -10.67 6.28 0.94
N THR A 204 -10.10 5.26 1.55
CA THR A 204 -10.10 3.89 1.03
C THR A 204 -11.50 3.29 1.03
N ALA A 205 -12.26 3.43 2.13
CA ALA A 205 -13.62 2.96 2.24
C ALA A 205 -14.54 3.66 1.22
N GLY A 206 -14.40 4.98 1.07
CA GLY A 206 -15.15 5.76 0.10
C GLY A 206 -14.88 5.32 -1.33
N THR A 207 -13.62 5.15 -1.69
CA THR A 207 -13.20 4.62 -2.99
C THR A 207 -13.78 3.23 -3.23
N PHE A 208 -13.67 2.33 -2.27
CA PHE A 208 -14.19 0.96 -2.39
C PHE A 208 -15.71 0.92 -2.54
N LEU A 209 -16.45 1.77 -1.81
CA LEU A 209 -17.90 1.90 -1.95
C LEU A 209 -18.29 2.32 -3.38
N ILE A 210 -17.62 3.34 -3.94
CA ILE A 210 -17.89 3.81 -5.30
C ILE A 210 -17.60 2.70 -6.31
N PHE A 211 -16.42 2.09 -6.27
CA PHE A 211 -16.07 1.01 -7.19
C PHE A 211 -16.95 -0.23 -7.05
N SER A 212 -17.47 -0.51 -5.84
CA SER A 212 -18.42 -1.61 -5.61
C SER A 212 -19.75 -1.45 -6.34
N THR A 213 -20.04 -0.27 -6.88
CA THR A 213 -21.25 -0.02 -7.69
C THR A 213 -21.13 -0.43 -9.14
N ILE A 214 -19.91 -0.74 -9.60
CA ILE A 214 -19.65 -1.14 -10.98
C ILE A 214 -20.09 -2.59 -11.17
N LYS A 215 -21.17 -2.78 -11.95
CA LYS A 215 -21.73 -4.09 -12.29
C LYS A 215 -21.36 -4.45 -13.73
N ALA A 216 -20.07 -4.61 -14.01
CA ALA A 216 -19.64 -5.08 -15.31
C ALA A 216 -19.50 -6.64 -15.28
N PRO A 217 -19.96 -7.38 -16.30
CA PRO A 217 -19.83 -8.83 -16.37
C PRO A 217 -18.37 -9.27 -16.42
N SER A 218 -17.51 -8.42 -17.02
CA SER A 218 -16.06 -8.61 -17.04
C SER A 218 -15.36 -7.26 -17.04
N ALA A 219 -14.15 -7.19 -16.49
CA ALA A 219 -13.33 -6.01 -16.60
C ALA A 219 -12.88 -5.79 -18.06
N PRO A 220 -12.79 -4.53 -18.54
CA PRO A 220 -12.18 -4.23 -19.83
C PRO A 220 -10.78 -4.85 -19.96
N ARG A 221 -10.40 -5.27 -21.16
CA ARG A 221 -9.10 -5.93 -21.40
C ARG A 221 -7.92 -5.09 -20.90
N TRP A 222 -7.93 -3.79 -21.13
CA TRP A 222 -6.87 -2.90 -20.69
C TRP A 222 -6.72 -2.86 -19.14
N VAL A 223 -7.83 -2.87 -18.38
CA VAL A 223 -7.81 -2.95 -16.90
C VAL A 223 -7.20 -4.28 -16.46
N THR A 224 -7.60 -5.37 -17.10
CA THR A 224 -7.08 -6.70 -16.78
C THR A 224 -5.58 -6.81 -17.06
N GLU A 225 -5.12 -6.27 -18.20
CA GLU A 225 -3.69 -6.25 -18.54
C GLU A 225 -2.89 -5.37 -17.57
N MET A 226 -3.36 -4.15 -17.27
CA MET A 226 -2.73 -3.30 -16.26
C MET A 226 -2.65 -3.96 -14.88
N SER A 227 -3.72 -4.64 -14.47
CA SER A 227 -3.75 -5.37 -13.20
C SER A 227 -2.73 -6.51 -13.15
N LYS A 228 -2.52 -7.21 -14.27
CA LYS A 228 -1.49 -8.27 -14.37
C LYS A 228 -0.07 -7.68 -14.27
N LEU A 229 0.15 -6.51 -14.84
CA LEU A 229 1.46 -5.86 -14.89
C LEU A 229 1.77 -5.02 -13.64
N SER A 230 0.76 -4.70 -12.82
CA SER A 230 0.88 -3.75 -11.71
C SER A 230 1.97 -4.10 -10.70
N TYR A 231 2.22 -5.37 -10.47
CA TYR A 231 3.27 -5.80 -9.55
C TYR A 231 4.67 -5.50 -10.09
N GLY A 232 4.94 -5.82 -11.35
CA GLY A 232 6.21 -5.46 -12.00
C GLY A 232 6.40 -3.94 -12.08
N MET A 233 5.32 -3.19 -12.40
CA MET A 233 5.33 -1.73 -12.36
C MET A 233 5.72 -1.21 -10.96
N TYR A 234 5.12 -1.76 -9.91
CA TYR A 234 5.45 -1.42 -8.53
C TYR A 234 6.92 -1.68 -8.19
N LEU A 235 7.47 -2.80 -8.62
CA LEU A 235 8.85 -3.14 -8.31
C LEU A 235 9.86 -2.18 -8.97
N MET A 236 9.59 -1.69 -10.19
CA MET A 236 10.57 -0.89 -10.96
C MET A 236 10.33 0.61 -10.98
N HIS A 237 9.19 1.12 -10.45
CA HIS A 237 8.82 2.53 -10.65
C HIS A 237 9.85 3.54 -10.12
N ILE A 238 10.60 3.22 -9.08
CA ILE A 238 11.60 4.13 -8.51
C ILE A 238 12.75 4.43 -9.49
N PHE A 239 13.14 3.47 -10.33
CA PHE A 239 14.13 3.75 -11.39
C PHE A 239 13.62 4.82 -12.36
N TRP A 240 12.36 4.72 -12.77
CA TRP A 240 11.72 5.69 -13.64
C TRP A 240 11.46 7.03 -12.94
N LEU A 241 11.05 6.97 -11.66
CA LEU A 241 10.84 8.16 -10.85
C LEU A 241 12.13 8.99 -10.76
N GLY A 242 13.26 8.34 -10.46
CA GLY A 242 14.57 9.00 -10.40
C GLY A 242 14.96 9.64 -11.74
N LEU A 243 14.78 8.91 -12.85
CA LEU A 243 15.07 9.41 -14.19
C LEU A 243 14.24 10.66 -14.53
N TRP A 244 12.93 10.60 -14.36
CA TRP A 244 12.03 11.71 -14.69
C TRP A 244 12.17 12.89 -13.74
N ALA A 245 12.46 12.63 -12.46
CA ALA A 245 12.75 13.69 -11.49
C ALA A 245 14.02 14.45 -11.87
N ALA A 246 15.08 13.75 -12.26
CA ALA A 246 16.31 14.39 -12.77
C ALA A 246 16.03 15.22 -14.03
N LEU A 247 15.27 14.68 -14.98
CA LEU A 247 14.96 15.39 -16.21
C LEU A 247 14.13 16.66 -15.96
N PHE A 248 13.00 16.55 -15.29
CA PHE A 248 12.06 17.67 -15.16
C PHE A 248 12.48 18.69 -14.11
N LYS A 249 13.13 18.28 -13.04
CA LYS A 249 13.51 19.19 -11.95
C LYS A 249 14.91 19.79 -12.14
N HIS A 250 15.89 18.99 -12.55
CA HIS A 250 17.27 19.45 -12.68
C HIS A 250 17.56 20.01 -14.06
N ASN A 251 17.14 19.33 -15.13
CA ASN A 251 17.50 19.76 -16.49
C ASN A 251 16.54 20.80 -17.08
N LEU A 252 15.21 20.63 -16.86
CA LEU A 252 14.21 21.54 -17.41
C LEU A 252 13.73 22.59 -16.40
N ALA A 253 14.14 22.49 -15.12
CA ALA A 253 13.81 23.41 -14.03
C ALA A 253 12.31 23.77 -13.94
N LEU A 254 11.42 22.80 -14.20
CA LEU A 254 9.96 23.02 -14.16
C LEU A 254 9.50 23.43 -12.76
N PRO A 255 8.51 24.33 -12.66
CA PRO A 255 7.84 24.62 -11.41
C PRO A 255 7.29 23.34 -10.76
N THR A 256 7.38 23.23 -9.43
CA THR A 256 7.00 22.01 -8.69
C THR A 256 5.58 21.53 -8.97
N VAL A 257 4.64 22.48 -9.13
CA VAL A 257 3.22 22.18 -9.45
C VAL A 257 3.06 21.46 -10.80
N MET A 258 3.92 21.76 -11.78
CA MET A 258 3.93 21.08 -13.08
C MET A 258 4.82 19.83 -13.07
N ALA A 259 5.97 19.91 -12.40
CA ALA A 259 6.92 18.82 -12.34
C ALA A 259 6.32 17.55 -11.72
N ILE A 260 5.60 17.67 -10.59
CA ILE A 260 5.03 16.52 -9.89
C ILE A 260 4.09 15.69 -10.77
N PRO A 261 3.02 16.27 -11.40
CA PRO A 261 2.15 15.47 -12.25
C PRO A 261 2.86 14.92 -13.49
N CYS A 262 3.79 15.69 -14.10
CA CYS A 262 4.57 15.19 -15.23
C CYS A 262 5.44 13.99 -14.85
N ILE A 263 6.17 14.07 -13.73
CA ILE A 263 6.97 12.96 -13.21
C ILE A 263 6.09 11.74 -12.94
N ALA A 264 4.95 11.93 -12.28
CA ALA A 264 4.05 10.84 -11.94
C ALA A 264 3.51 10.11 -13.20
N VAL A 265 3.03 10.87 -14.18
CA VAL A 265 2.50 10.31 -15.45
C VAL A 265 3.59 9.60 -16.24
N CYS A 266 4.74 10.22 -16.41
CA CYS A 266 5.87 9.63 -17.14
C CYS A 266 6.41 8.39 -16.44
N THR A 267 6.51 8.38 -15.11
CA THR A 267 6.90 7.21 -14.31
C THR A 267 5.91 6.06 -14.51
N PHE A 268 4.62 6.35 -14.45
CA PHE A 268 3.56 5.34 -14.65
C PHE A 268 3.64 4.73 -16.05
N ILE A 269 3.70 5.55 -17.10
CA ILE A 269 3.76 5.10 -18.49
C ILE A 269 5.04 4.30 -18.76
N SER A 270 6.19 4.78 -18.29
CA SER A 270 7.46 4.09 -18.48
C SER A 270 7.50 2.75 -17.77
N SER A 271 6.98 2.68 -16.53
CA SER A 271 6.85 1.44 -15.78
C SER A 271 5.93 0.45 -16.49
N LEU A 272 4.80 0.93 -17.02
CA LEU A 272 3.85 0.10 -17.77
C LEU A 272 4.49 -0.47 -19.04
N ILE A 273 5.14 0.38 -19.84
CA ILE A 273 5.80 -0.03 -21.09
C ILE A 273 6.91 -1.03 -20.80
N ALA A 274 7.80 -0.73 -19.85
CA ALA A 274 8.90 -1.61 -19.50
C ALA A 274 8.42 -2.97 -18.99
N THR A 275 7.43 -2.97 -18.08
CA THR A 275 6.84 -4.22 -17.58
C THR A 275 6.18 -5.00 -18.72
N LYS A 276 5.49 -4.31 -19.64
CA LYS A 276 4.88 -4.97 -20.80
C LYS A 276 5.94 -5.59 -21.71
N ILE A 277 7.02 -4.90 -22.00
CA ILE A 277 8.15 -5.45 -22.80
C ILE A 277 8.71 -6.70 -22.12
N ILE A 278 9.02 -6.62 -20.82
CA ILE A 278 9.53 -7.77 -20.05
C ILE A 278 8.52 -8.93 -20.10
N SER A 279 7.21 -8.64 -20.02
CA SER A 279 6.18 -9.68 -20.05
C SER A 279 6.14 -10.51 -21.33
N LEU A 280 6.75 -10.05 -22.43
CA LEU A 280 6.85 -10.77 -23.68
C LEU A 280 7.99 -11.81 -23.69
N ILE A 281 8.91 -11.74 -22.73
CA ILE A 281 10.06 -12.64 -22.62
C ILE A 281 9.62 -13.93 -21.93
N PRO A 282 9.97 -15.12 -22.48
CA PRO A 282 9.71 -16.39 -21.81
C PRO A 282 10.34 -16.42 -20.41
N GLY A 283 9.57 -16.86 -19.42
CA GLY A 283 10.03 -16.89 -18.02
C GLY A 283 9.86 -15.57 -17.26
N SER A 284 9.36 -14.49 -17.87
CA SER A 284 9.15 -13.17 -17.27
C SER A 284 8.35 -13.18 -15.95
N LYS A 285 7.50 -14.18 -15.72
CA LYS A 285 6.78 -14.37 -14.44
C LYS A 285 7.69 -14.44 -13.21
N TRP A 286 8.95 -14.82 -13.39
CA TRP A 286 9.94 -14.85 -12.31
C TRP A 286 10.55 -13.49 -12.01
N VAL A 287 10.37 -12.54 -12.93
CA VAL A 287 10.92 -11.17 -12.83
C VAL A 287 9.85 -10.14 -12.48
N ILE A 288 8.63 -10.32 -12.98
CA ILE A 288 7.56 -9.33 -12.81
C ILE A 288 6.29 -9.87 -12.15
N GLY A 289 6.22 -11.17 -11.82
CA GLY A 289 5.13 -11.81 -11.07
C GLY A 289 3.99 -12.42 -11.89
#